data_9bff5b6811319941c6711b2520d45b1b
#
_entry.id   9bff5b6811319941c6711b2520d45b1b
#
_cell.length_a   1.000
_cell.length_b   1.000
_cell.length_c   1.000
_cell.angle_alpha   90.00
_cell.angle_beta   90.00
_cell.angle_gamma   90.00
#
_symmetry.space_group_name_H-M   'P 1'
#
loop_
_entity.id
_entity.type
_entity.pdbx_description
1 polymer ?
#
loop_
_entity_poly.entity_id
_entity_poly.type
_entity_poly.pdbx_seq_one_letter_code
_entity_poly.pdbx_strand_id
1 'polypeptide(L)'
;MFSIRPVARRLTLAPCTVQRRNMSIHEYLSMELLNEYGVPTPKSKAAFSAQQAYDVAAKDFDNNKLVIKAQVLAGGRGRGHFDGPNGLKGGVQMINSPEEARKFAEQMIGHKLITKQTGAAGRICNAIMLAEQRKPTHEYYVAILNDRSIGGPALVASRQGGMNIEEVAKETPEAIITVPVHFENGLSDAEALETARKLGFKEESLKGAATTFQSLCKIFKDKDATQIEINPLAEVEGGDVLCMDAKFSFDENAEFRQAEIFKKRDVTQEDASEVEAAKYGLNFIKLDGSIGCLVNGAGLAMATMDVLNLNGGSPANFLDVGGGATAEAVKNAFEILLRDGGVKSIFVNIFGGIMRCDVIAEGIIMAAKELEMTIPLIVRLQGTKEKEAKQLIKESNMKIFAYDGLDEAAAAAVEAAK
;
A
#
# COMPACT_ATOMS: atom_id res chain seq x y z
N MET A 1 -10.70 -48.41 -30.72
CA MET A 1 -9.90 -47.97 -29.56
C MET A 1 -9.41 -46.57 -29.84
N PHE A 2 -10.17 -45.56 -29.44
CA PHE A 2 -9.75 -44.16 -29.54
C PHE A 2 -9.28 -43.67 -28.17
N SER A 3 -7.98 -43.40 -28.11
CA SER A 3 -7.34 -42.88 -26.90
C SER A 3 -7.59 -41.38 -26.81
N ILE A 4 -8.44 -40.96 -25.85
CA ILE A 4 -8.61 -39.54 -25.45
C ILE A 4 -7.51 -39.20 -24.48
N ARG A 5 -6.53 -38.37 -24.91
CA ARG A 5 -5.56 -37.77 -24.02
C ARG A 5 -6.20 -36.55 -23.36
N PRO A 6 -6.23 -36.44 -22.02
CA PRO A 6 -6.67 -35.20 -21.39
C PRO A 6 -5.58 -34.13 -21.53
N VAL A 7 -5.89 -33.05 -22.24
CA VAL A 7 -5.09 -31.83 -22.23
C VAL A 7 -5.36 -31.10 -20.91
N ALA A 8 -4.57 -31.38 -19.89
CA ALA A 8 -4.54 -30.58 -18.68
C ALA A 8 -3.87 -29.24 -19.01
N ARG A 9 -4.65 -28.22 -19.40
CA ARG A 9 -4.24 -26.83 -19.31
C ARG A 9 -4.02 -26.51 -17.83
N ARG A 10 -2.78 -26.39 -17.39
CA ARG A 10 -2.45 -25.72 -16.14
C ARG A 10 -2.85 -24.26 -16.30
N LEU A 11 -4.01 -23.92 -15.78
CA LEU A 11 -4.38 -22.54 -15.48
C LEU A 11 -3.45 -22.08 -14.34
N THR A 12 -2.40 -21.39 -14.67
CA THR A 12 -1.66 -20.58 -13.72
C THR A 12 -2.54 -19.37 -13.41
N LEU A 13 -3.43 -19.53 -12.42
CA LEU A 13 -4.10 -18.40 -11.79
C LEU A 13 -2.99 -17.54 -11.19
N ALA A 14 -2.73 -16.38 -11.79
CA ALA A 14 -1.97 -15.35 -11.10
C ALA A 14 -2.73 -15.06 -9.78
N PRO A 15 -2.09 -15.14 -8.60
CA PRO A 15 -2.78 -14.82 -7.37
C PRO A 15 -3.27 -13.39 -7.47
N CYS A 16 -4.58 -13.18 -7.38
CA CYS A 16 -5.15 -11.86 -7.16
C CYS A 16 -4.65 -11.41 -5.78
N THR A 17 -3.54 -10.70 -5.76
CA THR A 17 -3.05 -10.06 -4.54
C THR A 17 -3.97 -8.88 -4.29
N VAL A 18 -5.02 -9.10 -3.51
CA VAL A 18 -5.75 -7.99 -2.89
C VAL A 18 -4.72 -7.21 -2.09
N GLN A 19 -4.32 -6.07 -2.62
CA GLN A 19 -3.48 -5.14 -1.88
C GLN A 19 -4.29 -4.72 -0.64
N ARG A 20 -3.92 -5.28 0.52
CA ARG A 20 -4.49 -4.83 1.79
C ARG A 20 -4.09 -3.36 1.93
N ARG A 21 -5.04 -2.53 2.24
CA ARG A 21 -4.82 -1.13 2.55
C ARG A 21 -4.02 -1.08 3.85
N ASN A 22 -2.75 -0.68 3.76
CA ASN A 22 -1.87 -0.49 4.91
C ASN A 22 -1.55 0.99 4.98
N MET A 23 -1.84 1.61 6.11
CA MET A 23 -1.41 2.97 6.40
C MET A 23 0.11 3.01 6.44
N SER A 24 0.73 3.93 5.69
CA SER A 24 2.18 4.14 5.70
C SER A 24 2.52 5.56 6.15
N ILE A 25 3.71 5.73 6.74
CA ILE A 25 4.22 7.03 7.16
C ILE A 25 5.47 7.42 6.35
N HIS A 26 5.73 8.73 6.27
CA HIS A 26 6.94 9.24 5.62
C HIS A 26 8.22 8.76 6.32
N GLU A 27 9.32 8.72 5.58
CA GLU A 27 10.62 8.25 6.08
C GLU A 27 11.08 9.05 7.30
N TYR A 28 10.92 10.39 7.33
CA TYR A 28 11.33 11.19 8.49
C TYR A 28 10.57 10.79 9.77
N LEU A 29 9.28 10.44 9.67
CA LEU A 29 8.50 9.93 10.80
C LEU A 29 8.92 8.50 11.19
N SER A 30 9.34 7.71 10.20
CA SER A 30 9.92 6.39 10.45
C SER A 30 11.23 6.49 11.21
N MET A 31 12.09 7.46 10.87
CA MET A 31 13.34 7.72 11.58
C MET A 31 13.10 8.19 13.04
N GLU A 32 12.10 9.06 13.25
CA GLU A 32 11.69 9.47 14.60
C GLU A 32 11.26 8.25 15.42
N LEU A 33 10.41 7.39 14.86
CA LEU A 33 9.94 6.18 15.55
C LEU A 33 11.08 5.20 15.86
N LEU A 34 12.03 5.01 14.95
CA LEU A 34 13.23 4.21 15.20
C LEU A 34 14.03 4.75 16.39
N ASN A 35 14.25 6.07 16.42
CA ASN A 35 14.98 6.73 17.51
C ASN A 35 14.25 6.62 18.86
N GLU A 36 12.90 6.69 18.89
CA GLU A 36 12.10 6.45 20.10
C GLU A 36 12.37 5.06 20.73
N TYR A 37 12.70 4.08 19.89
CA TYR A 37 13.02 2.70 20.32
C TYR A 37 14.52 2.42 20.43
N GLY A 38 15.35 3.47 20.37
CA GLY A 38 16.80 3.36 20.51
C GLY A 38 17.50 2.70 19.32
N VAL A 39 16.86 2.64 18.16
CA VAL A 39 17.47 2.13 16.91
C VAL A 39 18.28 3.27 16.28
N PRO A 40 19.60 3.08 16.06
CA PRO A 40 20.43 4.14 15.52
C PRO A 40 20.09 4.51 14.07
N THR A 41 19.97 5.80 13.81
CA THR A 41 19.78 6.39 12.48
C THR A 41 20.77 7.55 12.28
N PRO A 42 21.08 7.96 11.04
CA PRO A 42 21.74 9.23 10.80
C PRO A 42 20.92 10.38 11.38
N LYS A 43 21.57 11.37 11.98
CA LYS A 43 20.88 12.60 12.40
C LYS A 43 20.12 13.18 11.21
N SER A 44 18.84 13.39 11.36
CA SER A 44 17.97 13.84 10.28
C SER A 44 16.89 14.80 10.76
N LYS A 45 16.41 15.66 9.86
CA LYS A 45 15.33 16.61 10.17
C LYS A 45 14.51 16.91 8.92
N ALA A 46 13.20 16.96 9.05
CA ALA A 46 12.29 17.33 7.98
C ALA A 46 12.22 18.84 7.80
N ALA A 47 11.93 19.27 6.54
CA ALA A 47 11.61 20.64 6.21
C ALA A 47 10.46 20.69 5.20
N PHE A 48 9.57 21.66 5.36
CA PHE A 48 8.31 21.82 4.62
C PHE A 48 8.30 23.03 3.72
N SER A 49 9.43 23.75 3.64
CA SER A 49 9.66 24.85 2.70
C SER A 49 11.14 24.97 2.39
N ALA A 50 11.46 25.64 1.29
CA ALA A 50 12.84 25.87 0.89
C ALA A 50 13.61 26.72 1.91
N GLN A 51 12.95 27.71 2.51
CA GLN A 51 13.58 28.52 3.58
C GLN A 51 13.87 27.67 4.82
N GLN A 52 12.90 26.81 5.23
CA GLN A 52 13.13 25.90 6.35
C GLN A 52 14.26 24.91 6.07
N ALA A 53 14.39 24.42 4.82
CA ALA A 53 15.50 23.55 4.44
C ALA A 53 16.85 24.24 4.60
N TYR A 54 16.96 25.52 4.21
CA TYR A 54 18.15 26.35 4.44
C TYR A 54 18.45 26.46 5.95
N ASP A 55 17.44 26.87 6.73
CA ASP A 55 17.61 27.10 8.18
C ASP A 55 18.03 25.83 8.91
N VAL A 56 17.42 24.70 8.58
CA VAL A 56 17.76 23.38 9.13
C VAL A 56 19.19 22.98 8.77
N ALA A 57 19.59 23.13 7.49
CA ALA A 57 20.95 22.81 7.06
C ALA A 57 22.00 23.70 7.75
N ALA A 58 21.69 24.97 7.99
CA ALA A 58 22.62 25.92 8.59
C ALA A 58 22.76 25.80 10.12
N LYS A 59 21.71 25.35 10.81
CA LYS A 59 21.64 25.42 12.30
C LYS A 59 21.65 24.08 12.98
N ASP A 60 21.12 23.03 12.34
CA ASP A 60 20.86 21.76 13.02
C ASP A 60 21.97 20.70 12.78
N PHE A 61 22.92 20.96 11.88
CA PHE A 61 23.98 20.02 11.56
C PHE A 61 25.37 20.64 11.78
N ASP A 62 26.30 19.83 12.30
CA ASP A 62 27.66 20.25 12.61
C ASP A 62 28.57 20.32 11.37
N ASN A 63 28.12 19.73 10.24
CA ASN A 63 28.82 19.75 8.98
C ASN A 63 27.85 19.94 7.81
N ASN A 64 28.38 20.40 6.67
CA ASN A 64 27.58 20.67 5.48
C ASN A 64 27.41 19.47 4.54
N LYS A 65 27.98 18.29 4.86
CA LYS A 65 27.83 17.08 4.03
C LYS A 65 26.53 16.38 4.40
N LEU A 66 25.48 16.73 3.71
CA LEU A 66 24.13 16.24 3.95
C LEU A 66 23.57 15.52 2.72
N VAL A 67 22.53 14.77 2.95
CA VAL A 67 21.67 14.19 1.92
C VAL A 67 20.29 14.80 2.06
N ILE A 68 19.75 15.37 0.98
CA ILE A 68 18.36 15.82 0.90
C ILE A 68 17.53 14.72 0.22
N LYS A 69 16.43 14.32 0.85
CA LYS A 69 15.56 13.25 0.38
C LYS A 69 14.11 13.73 0.29
N ALA A 70 13.52 13.63 -0.90
CA ALA A 70 12.09 13.88 -1.08
C ALA A 70 11.24 12.94 -0.22
N GLN A 71 10.23 13.47 0.42
CA GLN A 71 9.31 12.70 1.26
C GLN A 71 8.04 12.38 0.47
N VAL A 72 8.03 11.19 -0.12
CA VAL A 72 6.87 10.60 -0.83
C VAL A 72 6.74 9.13 -0.43
N LEU A 73 5.51 8.64 -0.33
CA LEU A 73 5.23 7.24 0.02
C LEU A 73 5.39 6.33 -1.21
N ALA A 74 6.60 6.30 -1.76
CA ALA A 74 6.97 5.46 -2.89
C ALA A 74 8.44 5.08 -2.87
N GLY A 75 8.74 3.89 -3.37
CA GLY A 75 10.11 3.42 -3.57
C GLY A 75 10.76 3.99 -4.84
N GLY A 76 12.09 3.81 -4.94
CA GLY A 76 12.83 4.20 -6.13
C GLY A 76 13.02 5.71 -6.31
N ARG A 77 12.88 6.50 -5.26
CA ARG A 77 12.99 7.97 -5.26
C ARG A 77 14.28 8.46 -5.93
N GLY A 78 15.39 7.82 -5.67
CA GLY A 78 16.69 8.20 -6.24
C GLY A 78 16.78 8.08 -7.77
N ARG A 79 15.94 7.25 -8.39
CA ARG A 79 15.88 7.03 -9.85
C ARG A 79 14.70 7.74 -10.52
N GLY A 80 13.87 8.43 -9.76
CA GLY A 80 12.71 9.19 -10.25
C GLY A 80 13.11 10.53 -10.89
N HIS A 81 12.10 11.28 -11.31
CA HIS A 81 12.27 12.67 -11.76
C HIS A 81 11.05 13.49 -11.34
N PHE A 82 11.22 14.79 -11.20
CA PHE A 82 10.15 15.72 -10.88
C PHE A 82 9.52 16.32 -12.13
N ASP A 83 8.22 16.61 -12.07
CA ASP A 83 7.45 17.27 -13.13
C ASP A 83 7.63 18.79 -13.18
N GLY A 84 8.42 19.37 -12.25
CA GLY A 84 8.71 20.79 -12.18
C GLY A 84 9.49 21.33 -13.38
N PRO A 85 9.55 22.65 -13.54
CA PRO A 85 10.09 23.33 -14.74
C PRO A 85 11.55 22.98 -15.05
N ASN A 86 12.31 22.53 -14.07
CA ASN A 86 13.72 22.16 -14.24
C ASN A 86 13.93 20.64 -14.42
N GLY A 87 12.87 19.82 -14.35
CA GLY A 87 12.94 18.38 -14.55
C GLY A 87 13.99 17.70 -13.66
N LEU A 88 14.06 18.05 -12.36
CA LEU A 88 15.07 17.53 -11.44
C LEU A 88 15.08 16.01 -11.46
N LYS A 89 16.23 15.42 -11.74
CA LYS A 89 16.43 13.96 -11.72
C LYS A 89 16.87 13.51 -10.33
N GLY A 90 16.18 12.49 -9.81
CA GLY A 90 16.44 11.92 -8.49
C GLY A 90 15.81 12.73 -7.36
N GLY A 91 15.04 12.04 -6.50
CA GLY A 91 14.51 12.59 -5.25
C GLY A 91 15.46 12.44 -4.06
N VAL A 92 16.72 12.07 -4.32
CA VAL A 92 17.79 11.97 -3.31
C VAL A 92 19.02 12.65 -3.90
N GLN A 93 19.53 13.68 -3.23
CA GLN A 93 20.68 14.47 -3.67
C GLN A 93 21.68 14.67 -2.53
N MET A 94 22.96 14.69 -2.86
CA MET A 94 24.00 15.10 -1.91
C MET A 94 24.17 16.60 -1.98
N ILE A 95 24.29 17.25 -0.83
CA ILE A 95 24.44 18.69 -0.71
C ILE A 95 25.62 19.03 0.20
N ASN A 96 26.25 20.17 -0.05
CA ASN A 96 27.43 20.62 0.67
C ASN A 96 27.24 22.03 1.26
N SER A 97 26.10 22.64 1.09
CA SER A 97 25.80 23.95 1.68
C SER A 97 24.30 24.14 1.95
N PRO A 98 23.93 25.08 2.85
CA PRO A 98 22.53 25.46 3.07
C PRO A 98 21.85 26.04 1.81
N GLU A 99 22.59 26.72 0.94
CA GLU A 99 22.09 27.25 -0.32
C GLU A 99 21.67 26.12 -1.28
N GLU A 100 22.45 25.04 -1.34
CA GLU A 100 22.09 23.85 -2.10
C GLU A 100 20.84 23.17 -1.52
N ALA A 101 20.70 23.12 -0.19
CA ALA A 101 19.49 22.62 0.46
C ALA A 101 18.25 23.40 0.03
N ARG A 102 18.30 24.74 0.05
CA ARG A 102 17.24 25.62 -0.45
C ARG A 102 16.92 25.33 -1.90
N LYS A 103 17.94 25.34 -2.77
CA LYS A 103 17.79 25.16 -4.21
C LYS A 103 17.12 23.84 -4.57
N PHE A 104 17.51 22.72 -3.93
CA PHE A 104 16.88 21.43 -4.18
C PHE A 104 15.48 21.35 -3.57
N ALA A 105 15.26 21.94 -2.39
CA ALA A 105 13.94 21.99 -1.79
C ALA A 105 12.93 22.76 -2.66
N GLU A 106 13.33 23.87 -3.31
CA GLU A 106 12.53 24.62 -4.29
C GLU A 106 12.12 23.78 -5.50
N GLN A 107 12.97 22.83 -5.91
CA GLN A 107 12.71 21.96 -7.05
C GLN A 107 11.93 20.68 -6.68
N MET A 108 11.84 20.35 -5.38
CA MET A 108 11.16 19.15 -4.89
C MET A 108 9.80 19.45 -4.30
N ILE A 109 9.71 20.45 -3.39
CA ILE A 109 8.48 20.75 -2.65
C ILE A 109 7.45 21.38 -3.58
N GLY A 110 6.24 20.85 -3.57
CA GLY A 110 5.14 21.28 -4.44
C GLY A 110 5.13 20.65 -5.83
N HIS A 111 6.14 19.82 -6.15
CA HIS A 111 6.24 19.10 -7.42
C HIS A 111 6.00 17.62 -7.25
N LYS A 112 5.55 16.94 -8.32
CA LYS A 112 5.33 15.50 -8.31
C LYS A 112 6.60 14.75 -8.65
N LEU A 113 6.93 13.77 -7.81
CA LEU A 113 7.98 12.81 -8.09
C LEU A 113 7.39 11.61 -8.84
N ILE A 114 7.89 11.38 -10.04
CA ILE A 114 7.52 10.28 -10.93
C ILE A 114 8.58 9.19 -10.79
N THR A 115 8.17 7.99 -10.38
CA THR A 115 9.02 6.80 -10.24
C THR A 115 8.37 5.62 -10.95
N LYS A 116 9.07 4.50 -11.05
CA LYS A 116 8.47 3.25 -11.59
C LYS A 116 7.24 2.83 -10.76
N GLN A 117 7.24 3.07 -9.45
CA GLN A 117 6.17 2.68 -8.54
C GLN A 117 4.98 3.66 -8.56
N THR A 118 5.22 4.97 -8.73
CA THR A 118 4.13 5.97 -8.78
C THR A 118 3.47 6.05 -10.16
N GLY A 119 4.07 5.45 -11.18
CA GLY A 119 3.61 5.62 -12.56
C GLY A 119 3.65 7.06 -13.04
N ALA A 120 3.03 7.34 -14.19
CA ALA A 120 3.00 8.65 -14.82
C ALA A 120 2.26 9.73 -14.00
N ALA A 121 1.35 9.34 -13.11
CA ALA A 121 0.62 10.27 -12.25
C ALA A 121 1.52 10.96 -11.22
N GLY A 122 2.63 10.31 -10.82
CA GLY A 122 3.54 10.80 -9.80
C GLY A 122 2.91 10.91 -8.41
N ARG A 123 3.70 11.33 -7.43
CA ARG A 123 3.23 11.66 -6.06
C ARG A 123 3.76 13.03 -5.68
N ILE A 124 2.89 13.88 -5.12
CA ILE A 124 3.26 15.22 -4.67
C ILE A 124 4.31 15.13 -3.54
N CYS A 125 5.34 15.96 -3.62
CA CYS A 125 6.35 16.07 -2.57
C CYS A 125 6.03 17.29 -1.71
N ASN A 126 5.46 17.07 -0.51
CA ASN A 126 5.09 18.15 0.41
C ASN A 126 6.17 18.47 1.44
N ALA A 127 7.19 17.63 1.54
CA ALA A 127 8.28 17.77 2.48
C ALA A 127 9.58 17.16 1.93
N ILE A 128 10.69 17.61 2.47
CA ILE A 128 11.99 16.97 2.30
C ILE A 128 12.55 16.57 3.67
N MET A 129 13.49 15.66 3.69
CA MET A 129 14.29 15.34 4.86
C MET A 129 15.76 15.63 4.55
N LEU A 130 16.41 16.33 5.44
CA LEU A 130 17.87 16.48 5.47
C LEU A 130 18.44 15.45 6.45
N ALA A 131 19.48 14.75 6.05
CA ALA A 131 20.16 13.76 6.87
C ALA A 131 21.67 13.88 6.74
N GLU A 132 22.40 13.56 7.78
CA GLU A 132 23.86 13.48 7.72
C GLU A 132 24.29 12.43 6.69
N GLN A 133 25.27 12.80 5.87
CA GLN A 133 25.89 11.85 4.97
C GLN A 133 26.76 10.87 5.77
N ARG A 134 26.39 9.60 5.77
CA ARG A 134 27.19 8.52 6.33
C ARG A 134 27.71 7.63 5.21
N LYS A 135 28.95 7.19 5.31
CA LYS A 135 29.56 6.31 4.32
C LYS A 135 29.46 4.87 4.81
N PRO A 136 28.63 4.03 4.16
CA PRO A 136 28.54 2.62 4.50
C PRO A 136 29.82 1.89 4.09
N THR A 137 30.25 0.96 4.94
CA THR A 137 31.26 -0.05 4.59
C THR A 137 30.61 -1.29 3.99
N HIS A 138 29.36 -1.57 4.42
CA HIS A 138 28.51 -2.59 3.84
C HIS A 138 27.03 -2.23 4.04
N GLU A 139 26.17 -2.65 3.12
CA GLU A 139 24.73 -2.41 3.13
C GLU A 139 23.96 -3.71 3.16
N TYR A 140 23.00 -3.82 4.06
CA TYR A 140 22.13 -4.98 4.25
C TYR A 140 20.67 -4.59 4.00
N TYR A 141 19.88 -5.58 3.62
CA TYR A 141 18.41 -5.49 3.64
C TYR A 141 17.88 -6.17 4.90
N VAL A 142 16.94 -5.55 5.58
CA VAL A 142 16.23 -6.15 6.72
C VAL A 142 14.76 -5.73 6.69
N ALA A 143 13.86 -6.69 6.85
CA ALA A 143 12.43 -6.42 7.01
C ALA A 143 11.82 -7.31 8.10
N ILE A 144 10.81 -6.78 8.78
CA ILE A 144 9.89 -7.57 9.61
C ILE A 144 8.53 -7.51 8.93
N LEU A 145 7.94 -8.66 8.66
CA LEU A 145 6.63 -8.77 8.01
C LEU A 145 5.90 -10.05 8.46
N ASN A 146 4.60 -10.09 8.23
CA ASN A 146 3.84 -11.32 8.43
C ASN A 146 4.00 -12.27 7.24
N ASP A 147 4.53 -13.45 7.49
CA ASP A 147 4.70 -14.51 6.48
C ASP A 147 3.67 -15.61 6.66
N ARG A 148 2.88 -15.83 5.61
CA ARG A 148 1.80 -16.84 5.62
C ARG A 148 2.32 -18.27 5.68
N SER A 149 3.50 -18.54 5.15
CA SER A 149 4.11 -19.88 5.16
C SER A 149 4.57 -20.27 6.57
N ILE A 150 4.95 -19.27 7.36
CA ILE A 150 5.37 -19.42 8.76
C ILE A 150 4.16 -19.32 9.72
N GLY A 151 3.07 -18.67 9.28
CA GLY A 151 1.89 -18.40 10.08
C GLY A 151 2.09 -17.33 11.15
N GLY A 152 3.03 -16.41 10.95
CA GLY A 152 3.37 -15.36 11.91
C GLY A 152 4.40 -14.35 11.39
N PRO A 153 4.91 -13.48 12.27
CA PRO A 153 5.94 -12.54 11.88
C PRO A 153 7.27 -13.24 11.59
N ALA A 154 7.99 -12.70 10.61
CA ALA A 154 9.31 -13.16 10.23
C ALA A 154 10.25 -11.98 10.04
N LEU A 155 11.52 -12.15 10.41
CA LEU A 155 12.61 -11.30 9.99
C LEU A 155 13.15 -11.85 8.67
N VAL A 156 13.07 -11.04 7.62
CA VAL A 156 13.63 -11.33 6.30
C VAL A 156 14.83 -10.43 6.09
N ALA A 157 15.97 -11.00 5.80
CA ALA A 157 17.20 -10.24 5.67
C ALA A 157 18.10 -10.75 4.54
N SER A 158 18.91 -9.86 3.97
CA SER A 158 19.90 -10.20 2.96
C SER A 158 21.16 -9.37 3.16
N ARG A 159 22.29 -9.97 2.82
CA ARG A 159 23.57 -9.27 2.71
C ARG A 159 23.62 -8.27 1.54
N GLN A 160 22.67 -8.37 0.61
CA GLN A 160 22.56 -7.49 -0.54
C GLN A 160 21.53 -6.40 -0.25
N GLY A 161 21.96 -5.29 0.36
CA GLY A 161 21.17 -4.10 0.66
C GLY A 161 21.32 -3.00 -0.39
N GLY A 162 20.53 -1.94 -0.24
CA GLY A 162 20.58 -0.77 -1.14
C GLY A 162 20.00 -1.01 -2.54
N MET A 163 19.42 -2.19 -2.78
CA MET A 163 18.86 -2.60 -4.07
C MET A 163 17.46 -3.19 -3.94
N ASN A 164 16.83 -3.53 -5.07
CA ASN A 164 15.50 -4.11 -5.07
C ASN A 164 15.54 -5.55 -4.58
N ILE A 165 14.95 -5.82 -3.42
CA ILE A 165 14.92 -7.15 -2.81
C ILE A 165 14.14 -8.17 -3.65
N GLU A 166 13.16 -7.74 -4.44
CA GLU A 166 12.39 -8.63 -5.32
C GLU A 166 13.26 -9.18 -6.46
N GLU A 167 14.22 -8.38 -6.95
CA GLU A 167 15.23 -8.83 -7.92
C GLU A 167 16.17 -9.83 -7.27
N VAL A 168 16.65 -9.55 -6.04
CA VAL A 168 17.49 -10.47 -5.27
C VAL A 168 16.77 -11.80 -5.03
N ALA A 169 15.49 -11.76 -4.63
CA ALA A 169 14.67 -12.94 -4.40
C ALA A 169 14.49 -13.81 -5.66
N LYS A 170 14.46 -13.18 -6.83
CA LYS A 170 14.31 -13.86 -8.12
C LYS A 170 15.63 -14.44 -8.65
N GLU A 171 16.72 -13.69 -8.53
CA GLU A 171 18.00 -14.03 -9.12
C GLU A 171 18.89 -14.88 -8.18
N THR A 172 18.84 -14.62 -6.88
CA THR A 172 19.66 -15.26 -5.85
C THR A 172 18.82 -15.53 -4.58
N PRO A 173 17.79 -16.40 -4.64
CA PRO A 173 16.90 -16.67 -3.51
C PRO A 173 17.64 -17.17 -2.26
N GLU A 174 18.78 -17.82 -2.42
CA GLU A 174 19.65 -18.29 -1.34
C GLU A 174 20.34 -17.14 -0.57
N ALA A 175 20.38 -15.93 -1.13
CA ALA A 175 20.89 -14.74 -0.44
C ALA A 175 19.90 -14.18 0.58
N ILE A 176 18.67 -14.70 0.63
CA ILE A 176 17.64 -14.28 1.56
C ILE A 176 17.57 -15.23 2.74
N ILE A 177 17.72 -14.68 3.94
CA ILE A 177 17.56 -15.39 5.21
C ILE A 177 16.18 -15.02 5.78
N THR A 178 15.38 -16.05 6.11
CA THR A 178 14.10 -15.87 6.80
C THR A 178 14.18 -16.51 8.18
N VAL A 179 13.92 -15.73 9.20
CA VAL A 179 13.93 -16.17 10.61
C VAL A 179 12.54 -15.96 11.20
N PRO A 180 11.84 -17.01 11.64
CA PRO A 180 10.58 -16.88 12.36
C PRO A 180 10.77 -16.02 13.62
N VAL A 181 9.84 -15.11 13.88
CA VAL A 181 9.86 -14.23 15.06
C VAL A 181 8.74 -14.66 16.00
N HIS A 182 9.06 -14.91 17.23
CA HIS A 182 8.03 -15.21 18.23
C HIS A 182 7.21 -13.95 18.53
N PHE A 183 5.90 -13.99 18.30
CA PHE A 183 5.06 -12.79 18.40
C PHE A 183 5.15 -12.08 19.75
N GLU A 184 5.13 -12.84 20.86
CA GLU A 184 5.19 -12.25 22.21
C GLU A 184 6.59 -11.79 22.61
N ASN A 185 7.61 -12.60 22.33
CA ASN A 185 8.97 -12.44 22.88
C ASN A 185 9.96 -11.83 21.89
N GLY A 186 9.59 -11.72 20.59
CA GLY A 186 10.51 -11.28 19.54
C GLY A 186 11.59 -12.33 19.25
N LEU A 187 12.80 -11.87 18.93
CA LEU A 187 13.99 -12.69 18.78
C LEU A 187 14.76 -12.75 20.10
N SER A 188 15.19 -13.93 20.50
CA SER A 188 16.16 -14.10 21.59
C SER A 188 17.53 -13.52 21.22
N ASP A 189 18.37 -13.25 22.22
CA ASP A 189 19.74 -12.77 22.01
C ASP A 189 20.55 -13.71 21.10
N ALA A 190 20.39 -15.02 21.31
CA ALA A 190 21.09 -16.04 20.55
C ALA A 190 20.66 -16.04 19.07
N GLU A 191 19.35 -15.97 18.78
CA GLU A 191 18.81 -15.93 17.43
C GLU A 191 19.21 -14.65 16.70
N ALA A 192 19.14 -13.51 17.38
CA ALA A 192 19.52 -12.21 16.83
C ALA A 192 21.01 -12.16 16.47
N LEU A 193 21.88 -12.63 17.36
CA LEU A 193 23.32 -12.70 17.13
C LEU A 193 23.69 -13.71 16.03
N GLU A 194 23.03 -14.87 16.01
CA GLU A 194 23.24 -15.87 14.96
C GLU A 194 22.83 -15.32 13.58
N THR A 195 21.71 -14.61 13.52
CA THR A 195 21.23 -13.95 12.29
C THR A 195 22.25 -12.91 11.80
N ALA A 196 22.78 -12.07 12.71
CA ALA A 196 23.79 -11.08 12.35
C ALA A 196 25.08 -11.75 11.82
N ARG A 197 25.51 -12.88 12.42
CA ARG A 197 26.65 -13.66 11.93
C ARG A 197 26.39 -14.26 10.53
N LYS A 198 25.22 -14.83 10.32
CA LYS A 198 24.84 -15.40 9.01
C LYS A 198 24.80 -14.35 7.90
N LEU A 199 24.41 -13.12 8.23
CA LEU A 199 24.45 -11.98 7.32
C LEU A 199 25.87 -11.47 7.05
N GLY A 200 26.85 -11.87 7.87
CA GLY A 200 28.26 -11.51 7.71
C GLY A 200 28.63 -10.14 8.26
N PHE A 201 27.91 -9.65 9.29
CA PHE A 201 28.36 -8.50 10.06
C PHE A 201 29.72 -8.79 10.72
N LYS A 202 30.56 -7.77 10.83
CA LYS A 202 31.84 -7.87 11.56
C LYS A 202 31.59 -8.05 13.06
N GLU A 203 32.56 -8.66 13.75
CA GLU A 203 32.43 -8.97 15.18
C GLU A 203 32.08 -7.74 16.03
N GLU A 204 32.68 -6.58 15.71
CA GLU A 204 32.42 -5.29 16.36
C GLU A 204 30.99 -4.77 16.18
N SER A 205 30.31 -5.14 15.06
CA SER A 205 28.96 -4.71 14.68
C SER A 205 27.87 -5.70 15.08
N LEU A 206 28.21 -6.94 15.45
CA LEU A 206 27.25 -8.01 15.73
C LEU A 206 26.22 -7.64 16.77
N LYS A 207 26.68 -7.06 17.90
CA LYS A 207 25.78 -6.67 18.98
C LYS A 207 24.83 -5.54 18.57
N GLY A 208 25.34 -4.57 17.80
CA GLY A 208 24.53 -3.47 17.26
C GLY A 208 23.44 -3.96 16.32
N ALA A 209 23.80 -4.86 15.39
CA ALA A 209 22.86 -5.49 14.47
C ALA A 209 21.80 -6.31 15.22
N ALA A 210 22.21 -7.16 16.16
CA ALA A 210 21.29 -7.98 16.95
C ALA A 210 20.29 -7.13 17.75
N THR A 211 20.76 -6.08 18.42
CA THR A 211 19.90 -5.13 19.15
C THR A 211 18.93 -4.43 18.20
N THR A 212 19.38 -4.04 17.00
CA THR A 212 18.52 -3.46 15.97
C THR A 212 17.41 -4.42 15.58
N PHE A 213 17.71 -5.69 15.29
CA PHE A 213 16.70 -6.69 14.93
C PHE A 213 15.64 -6.88 16.01
N GLN A 214 16.07 -6.96 17.27
CA GLN A 214 15.15 -7.09 18.42
C GLN A 214 14.28 -5.85 18.59
N SER A 215 14.84 -4.65 18.45
CA SER A 215 14.08 -3.39 18.52
C SER A 215 13.06 -3.28 17.38
N LEU A 216 13.40 -3.71 16.14
CA LEU A 216 12.46 -3.76 15.03
C LEU A 216 11.29 -4.72 15.30
N CYS A 217 11.56 -5.91 15.86
CA CYS A 217 10.52 -6.85 16.29
C CYS A 217 9.60 -6.23 17.36
N LYS A 218 10.18 -5.48 18.31
CA LYS A 218 9.42 -4.78 19.34
C LYS A 218 8.53 -3.69 18.75
N ILE A 219 9.05 -2.84 17.85
CA ILE A 219 8.25 -1.82 17.15
C ILE A 219 7.10 -2.48 16.39
N PHE A 220 7.39 -3.57 15.66
CA PHE A 220 6.40 -4.30 14.87
C PHE A 220 5.20 -4.72 15.71
N LYS A 221 5.43 -5.29 16.89
CA LYS A 221 4.40 -5.68 17.84
C LYS A 221 3.71 -4.47 18.49
N ASP A 222 4.48 -3.53 19.07
CA ASP A 222 3.95 -2.44 19.90
C ASP A 222 3.12 -1.43 19.08
N LYS A 223 3.40 -1.32 17.78
CA LYS A 223 2.75 -0.34 16.89
C LYS A 223 1.79 -0.96 15.87
N ASP A 224 1.48 -2.25 16.01
CA ASP A 224 0.64 -2.97 15.05
C ASP A 224 1.13 -2.79 13.61
N ALA A 225 2.44 -2.84 13.40
CA ALA A 225 3.00 -2.76 12.07
C ALA A 225 2.70 -4.05 11.28
N THR A 226 2.43 -3.91 10.00
CA THR A 226 2.27 -5.03 9.06
C THR A 226 3.55 -5.30 8.28
N GLN A 227 4.38 -4.25 8.17
CA GLN A 227 5.70 -4.32 7.55
C GLN A 227 6.60 -3.22 8.10
N ILE A 228 7.83 -3.58 8.42
CA ILE A 228 8.95 -2.67 8.65
C ILE A 228 10.04 -3.06 7.67
N GLU A 229 10.47 -2.16 6.81
CA GLU A 229 11.55 -2.39 5.84
C GLU A 229 12.66 -1.37 6.07
N ILE A 230 13.88 -1.86 6.28
CA ILE A 230 15.10 -1.08 6.38
C ILE A 230 15.98 -1.41 5.17
N ASN A 231 16.16 -0.47 4.25
CA ASN A 231 16.91 -0.70 3.02
C ASN A 231 17.61 0.58 2.52
N PRO A 232 18.90 0.76 2.90
CA PRO A 232 19.73 -0.21 3.60
C PRO A 232 19.79 -0.04 5.13
N LEU A 233 20.07 -1.15 5.82
CA LEU A 233 20.73 -1.16 7.12
C LEU A 233 22.23 -1.14 6.83
N ALA A 234 22.97 -0.16 7.35
CA ALA A 234 24.36 0.06 6.99
C ALA A 234 25.30 -0.21 8.16
N GLU A 235 26.36 -0.96 7.90
CA GLU A 235 27.56 -0.97 8.72
C GLU A 235 28.44 0.19 8.29
N VAL A 236 28.85 1.05 9.20
CA VAL A 236 29.69 2.20 8.91
C VAL A 236 31.08 2.09 9.58
N GLU A 237 31.99 2.97 9.21
CA GLU A 237 33.32 3.03 9.86
C GLU A 237 33.16 3.22 11.39
N GLY A 238 33.89 2.42 12.17
CA GLY A 238 33.79 2.40 13.62
C GLY A 238 32.88 1.31 14.20
N GLY A 239 32.23 0.49 13.33
CA GLY A 239 31.42 -0.65 13.74
C GLY A 239 29.98 -0.32 14.10
N ASP A 240 29.56 0.95 13.98
CA ASP A 240 28.16 1.32 14.18
C ASP A 240 27.27 0.74 13.09
N VAL A 241 26.03 0.38 13.47
CA VAL A 241 24.99 -0.13 12.58
C VAL A 241 23.84 0.90 12.54
N LEU A 242 23.57 1.46 11.34
CA LEU A 242 22.61 2.56 11.16
C LEU A 242 21.51 2.17 10.18
N CYS A 243 20.25 2.51 10.52
CA CYS A 243 19.13 2.46 9.57
C CYS A 243 19.17 3.70 8.69
N MET A 244 19.54 3.52 7.40
CA MET A 244 19.75 4.63 6.45
C MET A 244 18.48 5.06 5.71
N ASP A 245 17.56 4.13 5.51
CA ASP A 245 16.21 4.35 4.95
C ASP A 245 15.24 3.38 5.62
N ALA A 246 14.02 3.83 5.90
CA ALA A 246 13.02 3.04 6.57
C ALA A 246 11.62 3.28 6.01
N LYS A 247 10.87 2.19 5.84
CA LYS A 247 9.45 2.23 5.48
C LYS A 247 8.66 1.44 6.50
N PHE A 248 7.60 2.05 6.99
CA PHE A 248 6.67 1.45 7.93
C PHE A 248 5.27 1.41 7.32
N SER A 249 4.63 0.27 7.49
CA SER A 249 3.21 0.09 7.20
C SER A 249 2.52 -0.49 8.42
N PHE A 250 1.30 0.00 8.71
CA PHE A 250 0.54 -0.32 9.91
C PHE A 250 -0.81 -0.92 9.55
N ASP A 251 -1.37 -1.73 10.44
CA ASP A 251 -2.71 -2.30 10.29
C ASP A 251 -3.77 -1.21 10.52
N GLU A 252 -4.54 -0.88 9.50
CA GLU A 252 -5.63 0.11 9.60
C GLU A 252 -6.70 -0.29 10.63
N ASN A 253 -6.87 -1.58 10.88
CA ASN A 253 -7.78 -2.05 11.92
C ASN A 253 -7.31 -1.71 13.35
N ALA A 254 -6.05 -1.32 13.51
CA ALA A 254 -5.49 -0.91 14.80
C ALA A 254 -5.65 0.61 15.08
N GLU A 255 -6.25 1.40 14.19
CA GLU A 255 -6.41 2.85 14.34
C GLU A 255 -6.93 3.26 15.72
N PHE A 256 -7.95 2.54 16.25
CA PHE A 256 -8.56 2.84 17.54
C PHE A 256 -7.59 2.79 18.73
N ARG A 257 -6.49 2.03 18.63
CA ARG A 257 -5.46 1.91 19.67
C ARG A 257 -4.11 2.55 19.29
N GLN A 258 -3.93 2.92 18.04
CA GLN A 258 -2.70 3.54 17.50
C GLN A 258 -2.95 4.98 17.01
N ALA A 259 -3.81 5.74 17.70
CA ALA A 259 -4.21 7.09 17.29
C ALA A 259 -3.04 8.03 16.98
N GLU A 260 -1.92 7.93 17.72
CA GLU A 260 -0.73 8.78 17.50
C GLU A 260 0.00 8.45 16.19
N ILE A 261 -0.04 7.20 15.75
CA ILE A 261 0.50 6.79 14.45
C ILE A 261 -0.43 7.29 13.33
N PHE A 262 -1.74 7.12 13.50
CA PHE A 262 -2.72 7.48 12.47
C PHE A 262 -2.86 9.00 12.27
N LYS A 263 -2.56 9.83 13.27
CA LYS A 263 -2.41 11.29 13.11
C LYS A 263 -1.29 11.68 12.14
N LYS A 264 -0.31 10.80 11.90
CA LYS A 264 0.81 11.01 10.98
C LYS A 264 0.47 10.63 9.51
N ARG A 265 -0.78 10.23 9.22
CA ARG A 265 -1.26 9.86 7.88
C ARG A 265 -1.23 11.06 6.95
N ASP A 266 -0.63 10.90 5.77
CA ASP A 266 -0.65 11.89 4.71
C ASP A 266 -1.60 11.44 3.59
N VAL A 267 -2.84 11.90 3.66
CA VAL A 267 -3.89 11.58 2.67
C VAL A 267 -3.57 12.10 1.27
N THR A 268 -2.65 13.05 1.12
CA THR A 268 -2.23 13.56 -0.20
C THR A 268 -1.42 12.54 -1.00
N GLN A 269 -0.92 11.51 -0.31
CA GLN A 269 -0.18 10.40 -0.89
C GLN A 269 -1.06 9.22 -1.30
N GLU A 270 -2.36 9.28 -1.01
CA GLU A 270 -3.32 8.21 -1.28
C GLU A 270 -4.15 8.50 -2.54
N ASP A 271 -4.88 7.51 -3.03
CA ASP A 271 -5.85 7.73 -4.10
C ASP A 271 -7.05 8.53 -3.56
N ALA A 272 -7.44 9.58 -4.28
CA ALA A 272 -8.51 10.47 -3.83
C ALA A 272 -9.86 9.76 -3.68
N SER A 273 -10.13 8.76 -4.52
CA SER A 273 -11.36 7.96 -4.47
C SER A 273 -11.38 7.06 -3.22
N GLU A 274 -10.20 6.50 -2.84
CA GLU A 274 -10.06 5.70 -1.63
C GLU A 274 -10.25 6.53 -0.37
N VAL A 275 -9.65 7.72 -0.33
CA VAL A 275 -9.81 8.68 0.77
C VAL A 275 -11.27 9.11 0.90
N GLU A 276 -11.95 9.35 -0.21
CA GLU A 276 -13.37 9.72 -0.19
C GLU A 276 -14.26 8.57 0.26
N ALA A 277 -14.05 7.37 -0.25
CA ALA A 277 -14.79 6.17 0.13
C ALA A 277 -14.74 5.90 1.65
N ALA A 278 -13.58 6.12 2.26
CA ALA A 278 -13.38 5.95 3.68
C ALA A 278 -14.28 6.88 4.53
N LYS A 279 -14.62 8.09 4.06
CA LYS A 279 -15.53 9.01 4.74
C LYS A 279 -16.95 8.46 4.91
N TYR A 280 -17.34 7.57 3.99
CA TYR A 280 -18.66 6.91 3.97
C TYR A 280 -18.63 5.50 4.56
N GLY A 281 -17.50 5.10 5.16
CA GLY A 281 -17.33 3.75 5.71
C GLY A 281 -17.25 2.65 4.64
N LEU A 282 -16.94 3.01 3.41
CA LEU A 282 -16.77 2.09 2.29
C LEU A 282 -15.32 1.59 2.22
N ASN A 283 -15.15 0.28 2.09
CA ASN A 283 -13.84 -0.29 1.82
C ASN A 283 -13.63 -0.38 0.31
N PHE A 284 -12.90 0.59 -0.24
CA PHE A 284 -12.67 0.76 -1.68
C PHE A 284 -11.18 0.71 -2.00
N ILE A 285 -10.82 -0.03 -3.06
CA ILE A 285 -9.47 -0.06 -3.63
C ILE A 285 -9.61 0.07 -5.14
N LYS A 286 -8.93 1.07 -5.71
CA LYS A 286 -8.90 1.29 -7.15
C LYS A 286 -8.03 0.25 -7.86
N LEU A 287 -8.50 -0.25 -9.00
CA LEU A 287 -7.80 -1.17 -9.89
C LEU A 287 -7.84 -0.64 -11.34
N ASP A 288 -7.12 -1.29 -12.26
CA ASP A 288 -6.94 -0.83 -13.64
C ASP A 288 -7.96 -1.45 -14.64
N GLY A 289 -9.10 -1.92 -14.17
CA GLY A 289 -10.11 -2.57 -15.00
C GLY A 289 -11.18 -1.64 -15.57
N SER A 290 -12.21 -2.23 -16.19
CA SER A 290 -13.33 -1.53 -16.82
C SER A 290 -14.70 -1.88 -16.23
N ILE A 291 -14.77 -2.80 -15.25
CA ILE A 291 -16.02 -3.24 -14.62
C ILE A 291 -16.02 -2.74 -13.17
N GLY A 292 -16.87 -1.76 -12.88
CA GLY A 292 -17.10 -1.30 -11.50
C GLY A 292 -17.77 -2.38 -10.68
N CYS A 293 -17.27 -2.65 -9.48
CA CYS A 293 -17.80 -3.67 -8.59
C CYS A 293 -18.36 -3.04 -7.32
N LEU A 294 -19.59 -3.44 -6.91
CA LEU A 294 -20.21 -3.09 -5.64
C LEU A 294 -20.73 -4.37 -4.99
N VAL A 295 -20.15 -4.73 -3.83
CA VAL A 295 -20.40 -6.02 -3.20
C VAL A 295 -20.54 -5.82 -1.69
N ASN A 296 -21.26 -6.66 -1.00
CA ASN A 296 -21.28 -6.71 0.46
C ASN A 296 -20.48 -7.90 1.01
N GLY A 297 -19.45 -7.57 1.77
CA GLY A 297 -18.52 -8.53 2.35
C GLY A 297 -17.28 -8.79 1.49
N ALA A 298 -16.12 -8.65 2.11
CA ALA A 298 -14.82 -8.75 1.44
C ALA A 298 -14.60 -10.10 0.72
N GLY A 299 -15.06 -11.21 1.32
CA GLY A 299 -14.95 -12.54 0.70
C GLY A 299 -15.76 -12.64 -0.59
N LEU A 300 -17.00 -12.12 -0.59
CA LEU A 300 -17.84 -12.10 -1.78
C LEU A 300 -17.27 -11.15 -2.84
N ALA A 301 -16.69 -10.01 -2.44
CA ALA A 301 -16.04 -9.10 -3.36
C ALA A 301 -14.86 -9.76 -4.08
N MET A 302 -13.99 -10.47 -3.35
CA MET A 302 -12.89 -11.23 -3.94
C MET A 302 -13.39 -12.30 -4.92
N ALA A 303 -14.38 -13.11 -4.50
CA ALA A 303 -14.97 -14.13 -5.37
C ALA A 303 -15.63 -13.53 -6.62
N THR A 304 -16.29 -12.37 -6.49
CA THR A 304 -16.88 -11.64 -7.62
C THR A 304 -15.82 -11.22 -8.64
N MET A 305 -14.70 -10.67 -8.16
CA MET A 305 -13.58 -10.28 -9.01
C MET A 305 -12.96 -11.48 -9.72
N ASP A 306 -12.81 -12.61 -9.02
CA ASP A 306 -12.28 -13.85 -9.61
C ASP A 306 -13.21 -14.37 -10.73
N VAL A 307 -14.52 -14.37 -10.51
CA VAL A 307 -15.50 -14.81 -11.52
C VAL A 307 -15.52 -13.86 -12.74
N LEU A 308 -15.38 -12.55 -12.54
CA LEU A 308 -15.23 -11.59 -13.64
C LEU A 308 -13.96 -11.88 -14.45
N ASN A 309 -12.83 -12.12 -13.79
CA ASN A 309 -11.57 -12.46 -14.45
C ASN A 309 -11.66 -13.78 -15.23
N LEU A 310 -12.30 -14.81 -14.67
CA LEU A 310 -12.54 -16.10 -15.34
C LEU A 310 -13.39 -15.96 -16.61
N ASN A 311 -14.31 -14.99 -16.65
CA ASN A 311 -15.11 -14.65 -17.82
C ASN A 311 -14.40 -13.70 -18.80
N GLY A 312 -13.12 -13.37 -18.55
CA GLY A 312 -12.31 -12.50 -19.41
C GLY A 312 -12.54 -11.00 -19.19
N GLY A 313 -13.19 -10.61 -18.11
CA GLY A 313 -13.36 -9.22 -17.69
C GLY A 313 -12.21 -8.72 -16.83
N SER A 314 -12.21 -7.43 -16.54
CA SER A 314 -11.23 -6.78 -15.67
C SER A 314 -11.93 -5.86 -14.67
N PRO A 315 -11.92 -6.19 -13.36
CA PRO A 315 -12.48 -5.34 -12.32
C PRO A 315 -11.76 -3.99 -12.22
N ALA A 316 -12.53 -2.89 -12.16
CA ALA A 316 -12.02 -1.54 -11.99
C ALA A 316 -11.72 -1.19 -10.53
N ASN A 317 -12.29 -1.95 -9.60
CA ASN A 317 -12.13 -1.73 -8.16
C ASN A 317 -12.50 -2.98 -7.36
N PHE A 318 -11.96 -3.04 -6.15
CA PHE A 318 -12.56 -3.76 -5.03
C PHE A 318 -13.47 -2.79 -4.28
N LEU A 319 -14.69 -3.19 -3.92
CA LEU A 319 -15.57 -2.41 -3.06
C LEU A 319 -16.44 -3.32 -2.20
N ASP A 320 -16.31 -3.16 -0.88
CA ASP A 320 -17.15 -3.77 0.11
C ASP A 320 -17.95 -2.69 0.84
N VAL A 321 -19.27 -2.72 0.69
CA VAL A 321 -20.17 -1.77 1.37
C VAL A 321 -20.47 -2.16 2.82
N GLY A 322 -19.92 -3.29 3.29
CA GLY A 322 -20.18 -3.82 4.62
C GLY A 322 -21.57 -4.42 4.81
N GLY A 323 -21.79 -5.08 5.96
CA GLY A 323 -23.04 -5.79 6.27
C GLY A 323 -24.21 -4.88 6.73
N GLY A 324 -23.98 -3.59 6.94
CA GLY A 324 -24.98 -2.62 7.42
C GLY A 324 -25.17 -1.41 6.51
N ALA A 325 -24.81 -1.51 5.22
CA ALA A 325 -24.88 -0.39 4.30
C ALA A 325 -26.29 0.19 4.17
N THR A 326 -26.36 1.52 4.17
CA THR A 326 -27.59 2.29 3.94
C THR A 326 -27.75 2.60 2.45
N ALA A 327 -28.95 3.01 2.03
CA ALA A 327 -29.19 3.48 0.66
C ALA A 327 -28.26 4.65 0.28
N GLU A 328 -27.94 5.53 1.22
CA GLU A 328 -27.01 6.64 1.03
C GLU A 328 -25.57 6.15 0.80
N ALA A 329 -25.09 5.16 1.56
CA ALA A 329 -23.76 4.56 1.35
C ALA A 329 -23.66 3.92 -0.03
N VAL A 330 -24.73 3.25 -0.51
CA VAL A 330 -24.81 2.69 -1.86
C VAL A 330 -24.74 3.80 -2.91
N LYS A 331 -25.48 4.88 -2.74
CA LYS A 331 -25.42 6.06 -3.64
C LYS A 331 -23.99 6.61 -3.72
N ASN A 332 -23.36 6.88 -2.58
CA ASN A 332 -21.98 7.39 -2.53
C ASN A 332 -20.98 6.43 -3.20
N ALA A 333 -21.18 5.12 -3.06
CA ALA A 333 -20.39 4.12 -3.78
C ALA A 333 -20.54 4.27 -5.30
N PHE A 334 -21.76 4.47 -5.82
CA PHE A 334 -21.98 4.73 -7.25
C PHE A 334 -21.31 6.02 -7.72
N GLU A 335 -21.39 7.11 -6.93
CA GLU A 335 -20.72 8.36 -7.26
C GLU A 335 -19.20 8.17 -7.44
N ILE A 336 -18.59 7.39 -6.55
CA ILE A 336 -17.15 7.08 -6.63
C ILE A 336 -16.84 6.25 -7.88
N LEU A 337 -17.63 5.23 -8.17
CA LEU A 337 -17.45 4.37 -9.34
C LEU A 337 -17.60 5.15 -10.66
N LEU A 338 -18.57 6.05 -10.75
CA LEU A 338 -18.85 6.83 -11.97
C LEU A 338 -17.83 7.94 -12.24
N ARG A 339 -17.09 8.41 -11.23
CA ARG A 339 -15.98 9.36 -11.42
C ARG A 339 -14.79 8.71 -12.15
N ASP A 340 -14.70 7.40 -12.16
CA ASP A 340 -13.69 6.69 -12.94
C ASP A 340 -14.14 6.56 -14.39
N GLY A 341 -13.64 7.43 -15.25
CA GLY A 341 -13.97 7.42 -16.70
C GLY A 341 -13.57 6.15 -17.46
N GLY A 342 -12.84 5.21 -16.80
CA GLY A 342 -12.51 3.90 -17.35
C GLY A 342 -13.61 2.85 -17.15
N VAL A 343 -14.57 3.10 -16.26
CA VAL A 343 -15.66 2.16 -15.96
C VAL A 343 -16.69 2.16 -17.09
N LYS A 344 -16.92 1.01 -17.72
CA LYS A 344 -17.86 0.81 -18.83
C LYS A 344 -19.12 0.06 -18.44
N SER A 345 -19.08 -0.76 -17.39
CA SER A 345 -20.24 -1.42 -16.79
C SER A 345 -20.07 -1.49 -15.29
N ILE A 346 -21.19 -1.60 -14.54
CA ILE A 346 -21.15 -1.82 -13.09
C ILE A 346 -21.83 -3.14 -12.76
N PHE A 347 -21.15 -3.95 -11.96
CA PHE A 347 -21.66 -5.19 -11.40
C PHE A 347 -21.91 -5.05 -9.90
N VAL A 348 -23.17 -5.13 -9.51
CA VAL A 348 -23.61 -5.17 -8.12
C VAL A 348 -23.91 -6.62 -7.74
N ASN A 349 -23.19 -7.15 -6.76
CA ASN A 349 -23.40 -8.52 -6.29
C ASN A 349 -23.61 -8.51 -4.76
N ILE A 350 -24.85 -8.66 -4.35
CA ILE A 350 -25.27 -8.60 -2.95
C ILE A 350 -25.85 -9.95 -2.50
N PHE A 351 -25.37 -10.41 -1.37
CA PHE A 351 -25.98 -11.51 -0.65
C PHE A 351 -26.57 -10.99 0.65
N GLY A 352 -27.89 -10.84 0.68
CA GLY A 352 -28.64 -10.31 1.82
C GLY A 352 -28.72 -11.33 2.97
N GLY A 353 -28.05 -11.00 4.06
CA GLY A 353 -28.21 -11.64 5.35
C GLY A 353 -28.88 -10.66 6.31
N ILE A 354 -28.05 -9.98 7.13
CA ILE A 354 -28.47 -8.84 7.97
C ILE A 354 -28.90 -7.67 7.08
N MET A 355 -28.14 -7.41 6.02
CA MET A 355 -28.50 -6.44 4.99
C MET A 355 -29.69 -6.94 4.18
N ARG A 356 -30.63 -6.06 3.90
CA ARG A 356 -31.85 -6.33 3.12
C ARG A 356 -31.65 -5.89 1.67
N CYS A 357 -31.99 -6.76 0.74
CA CYS A 357 -31.87 -6.51 -0.70
C CYS A 357 -32.78 -5.36 -1.17
N ASP A 358 -33.96 -5.16 -0.55
CA ASP A 358 -34.87 -4.06 -0.89
C ASP A 358 -34.24 -2.68 -0.59
N VAL A 359 -33.53 -2.51 0.53
CA VAL A 359 -32.80 -1.26 0.87
C VAL A 359 -31.71 -0.97 -0.14
N ILE A 360 -31.00 -2.02 -0.58
CA ILE A 360 -29.97 -1.88 -1.62
C ILE A 360 -30.59 -1.51 -2.97
N ALA A 361 -31.71 -2.12 -3.33
CA ALA A 361 -32.45 -1.78 -4.57
C ALA A 361 -32.91 -0.32 -4.57
N GLU A 362 -33.41 0.19 -3.45
CA GLU A 362 -33.76 1.61 -3.27
C GLU A 362 -32.55 2.52 -3.50
N GLY A 363 -31.39 2.18 -2.90
CA GLY A 363 -30.13 2.91 -3.08
C GLY A 363 -29.65 2.91 -4.53
N ILE A 364 -29.75 1.75 -5.21
CA ILE A 364 -29.41 1.62 -6.63
C ILE A 364 -30.32 2.51 -7.48
N ILE A 365 -31.64 2.47 -7.27
CA ILE A 365 -32.61 3.24 -8.03
C ILE A 365 -32.39 4.74 -7.79
N MET A 366 -32.14 5.14 -6.55
CA MET A 366 -31.86 6.52 -6.18
C MET A 366 -30.58 7.01 -6.89
N ALA A 367 -29.49 6.27 -6.79
CA ALA A 367 -28.24 6.60 -7.45
C ALA A 367 -28.40 6.71 -8.97
N ALA A 368 -29.09 5.73 -9.59
CA ALA A 368 -29.29 5.70 -11.02
C ALA A 368 -30.11 6.88 -11.54
N LYS A 369 -31.07 7.38 -10.76
CA LYS A 369 -31.87 8.57 -11.07
C LYS A 369 -31.09 9.87 -10.89
N GLU A 370 -30.47 10.04 -9.72
CA GLU A 370 -29.79 11.29 -9.36
C GLU A 370 -28.50 11.52 -10.15
N LEU A 371 -27.80 10.45 -10.49
CA LEU A 371 -26.54 10.50 -11.23
C LEU A 371 -26.71 10.37 -12.77
N GLU A 372 -27.97 10.32 -13.26
CA GLU A 372 -28.29 10.17 -14.68
C GLU A 372 -27.47 9.08 -15.37
N MET A 373 -27.38 7.89 -14.73
CA MET A 373 -26.49 6.81 -15.14
C MET A 373 -26.78 6.32 -16.56
N THR A 374 -25.76 6.36 -17.40
CA THR A 374 -25.83 5.90 -18.81
C THR A 374 -25.16 4.54 -19.01
N ILE A 375 -24.23 4.16 -18.13
CA ILE A 375 -23.52 2.88 -18.23
C ILE A 375 -24.41 1.71 -17.79
N PRO A 376 -24.24 0.51 -18.41
CA PRO A 376 -25.01 -0.67 -18.07
C PRO A 376 -24.80 -1.07 -16.60
N LEU A 377 -25.92 -1.34 -15.91
CA LEU A 377 -25.94 -1.78 -14.53
C LEU A 377 -26.47 -3.22 -14.45
N ILE A 378 -25.61 -4.13 -14.05
CA ILE A 378 -25.91 -5.54 -13.86
C ILE A 378 -26.01 -5.80 -12.36
N VAL A 379 -27.11 -6.39 -11.90
CA VAL A 379 -27.35 -6.63 -10.50
C VAL A 379 -27.67 -8.09 -10.21
N ARG A 380 -27.11 -8.61 -9.15
CA ARG A 380 -27.46 -9.87 -8.54
C ARG A 380 -27.76 -9.63 -7.07
N LEU A 381 -29.01 -9.78 -6.70
CA LEU A 381 -29.51 -9.60 -5.34
C LEU A 381 -30.12 -10.91 -4.84
N GLN A 382 -29.53 -11.52 -3.83
CA GLN A 382 -29.95 -12.80 -3.28
C GLN A 382 -30.10 -12.70 -1.76
N GLY A 383 -31.03 -13.48 -1.19
CA GLY A 383 -31.24 -13.61 0.25
C GLY A 383 -32.39 -12.74 0.77
N THR A 384 -32.18 -12.08 1.92
CA THR A 384 -33.25 -11.38 2.63
C THR A 384 -33.90 -10.29 1.79
N LYS A 385 -35.21 -10.39 1.53
CA LYS A 385 -36.00 -9.42 0.73
C LYS A 385 -35.62 -9.35 -0.75
N GLU A 386 -35.13 -10.45 -1.32
CA GLU A 386 -34.76 -10.48 -2.75
C GLU A 386 -35.95 -10.30 -3.70
N LYS A 387 -37.15 -10.82 -3.35
CA LYS A 387 -38.35 -10.69 -4.17
C LYS A 387 -38.82 -9.26 -4.24
N GLU A 388 -38.84 -8.57 -3.11
CA GLU A 388 -39.19 -7.16 -2.98
C GLU A 388 -38.17 -6.29 -3.77
N ALA A 389 -36.88 -6.61 -3.67
CA ALA A 389 -35.84 -5.90 -4.41
C ALA A 389 -36.02 -6.04 -5.94
N LYS A 390 -36.30 -7.25 -6.44
CA LYS A 390 -36.56 -7.51 -7.86
C LYS A 390 -37.81 -6.77 -8.35
N GLN A 391 -38.85 -6.68 -7.51
CA GLN A 391 -40.07 -5.94 -7.82
C GLN A 391 -39.76 -4.44 -7.93
N LEU A 392 -39.06 -3.85 -6.97
CA LEU A 392 -38.63 -2.45 -7.00
C LEU A 392 -37.82 -2.09 -8.26
N ILE A 393 -36.84 -2.94 -8.60
CA ILE A 393 -36.04 -2.75 -9.83
C ILE A 393 -36.92 -2.77 -11.07
N LYS A 394 -37.85 -3.74 -11.17
CA LYS A 394 -38.76 -3.85 -12.31
C LYS A 394 -39.68 -2.64 -12.43
N GLU A 395 -40.24 -2.16 -11.32
CA GLU A 395 -41.12 -1.01 -11.26
C GLU A 395 -40.42 0.33 -11.55
N SER A 396 -39.11 0.39 -11.35
CA SER A 396 -38.30 1.59 -11.61
C SER A 396 -38.26 1.99 -13.09
N ASN A 397 -38.54 1.08 -14.02
CA ASN A 397 -38.43 1.23 -15.48
C ASN A 397 -37.02 1.70 -15.94
N MET A 398 -35.99 1.42 -15.15
CA MET A 398 -34.60 1.77 -15.46
C MET A 398 -33.88 0.64 -16.20
N LYS A 399 -32.79 0.96 -16.91
CA LYS A 399 -31.93 -0.01 -17.59
C LYS A 399 -31.05 -0.77 -16.59
N ILE A 400 -31.67 -1.53 -15.70
CA ILE A 400 -31.01 -2.38 -14.70
C ILE A 400 -31.29 -3.83 -15.06
N PHE A 401 -30.24 -4.61 -15.28
CA PHE A 401 -30.32 -6.00 -15.68
C PHE A 401 -30.15 -6.91 -14.45
N ALA A 402 -31.21 -7.57 -14.02
CA ALA A 402 -31.21 -8.44 -12.84
C ALA A 402 -30.99 -9.90 -13.23
N TYR A 403 -30.08 -10.58 -12.51
CA TYR A 403 -29.74 -12.00 -12.69
C TYR A 403 -29.79 -12.74 -11.36
N ASP A 404 -30.04 -14.04 -11.42
CA ASP A 404 -30.04 -14.93 -10.26
C ASP A 404 -28.70 -15.66 -10.10
N GLY A 405 -28.14 -16.15 -11.20
CA GLY A 405 -26.85 -16.86 -11.24
C GLY A 405 -25.66 -15.90 -11.20
N LEU A 406 -24.62 -16.26 -10.45
CA LEU A 406 -23.40 -15.45 -10.35
C LEU A 406 -22.62 -15.44 -11.67
N ASP A 407 -22.46 -16.62 -12.29
CA ASP A 407 -21.73 -16.76 -13.56
C ASP A 407 -22.44 -16.03 -14.71
N GLU A 408 -23.77 -16.12 -14.77
CA GLU A 408 -24.59 -15.44 -15.77
C GLU A 408 -24.49 -13.91 -15.62
N ALA A 409 -24.56 -13.40 -14.38
CA ALA A 409 -24.43 -11.98 -14.08
C ALA A 409 -23.03 -11.46 -14.42
N ALA A 410 -22.00 -12.22 -14.07
CA ALA A 410 -20.62 -11.86 -14.39
C ALA A 410 -20.35 -11.85 -15.90
N ALA A 411 -20.84 -12.86 -16.62
CA ALA A 411 -20.73 -12.90 -18.08
C ALA A 411 -21.44 -11.70 -18.74
N ALA A 412 -22.64 -11.33 -18.26
CA ALA A 412 -23.37 -10.15 -18.73
C ALA A 412 -22.62 -8.85 -18.44
N ALA A 413 -21.99 -8.72 -17.25
CA ALA A 413 -21.19 -7.54 -16.91
C ALA A 413 -19.95 -7.40 -17.79
N VAL A 414 -19.30 -8.52 -18.12
CA VAL A 414 -18.15 -8.56 -19.06
C VAL A 414 -18.57 -8.18 -20.47
N GLU A 415 -19.69 -8.72 -20.95
CA GLU A 415 -20.19 -8.39 -22.29
C GLU A 415 -20.57 -6.91 -22.41
N ALA A 416 -21.18 -6.35 -21.36
CA ALA A 416 -21.58 -4.95 -21.30
C ALA A 416 -20.38 -3.98 -21.19
N ALA A 417 -19.19 -4.47 -20.84
CA ALA A 417 -17.97 -3.66 -20.72
C ALA A 417 -17.10 -3.64 -22.00
N LYS A 418 -17.47 -4.42 -23.02
CA LYS A 418 -16.79 -4.44 -24.33
C LYS A 418 -17.13 -3.18 -25.13
#